data_2f5c2ccad0e07c5508237c8a4b86a64b
#
_entry.id   2f5c2ccad0e07c5508237c8a4b86a64b
#
_cell.length_a   1.000
_cell.length_b   1.000
_cell.length_c   1.000
_cell.angle_alpha   90.00
_cell.angle_beta   90.00
_cell.angle_gamma   90.00
#
_symmetry.space_group_name_H-M   'P 1'
#
loop_
_entity.id
_entity.type
_entity.pdbx_description
1 polymer ?
#
loop_
_entity_poly.entity_id
_entity_poly.type
_entity_poly.pdbx_seq_one_letter_code
_entity_poly.pdbx_strand_id
1 'polypeptide(L)'
;MIEIKETNIKDIDNVQRLWADGDVMRFVGFPNGLHQTSEEMKGWFQWIESNRPVLNHYSIFENGNYCGESFYEIDEEHQSAALDIKLFGFARGRGIATAGLSFAIKEAFRNGAEIVWVDPNPENTKAIALYKRLGFQQKAFPAYLISEDKEQNSIYMELCKH
;
A
#
# COMPACT_ATOMS: atom_id res chain seq x y z
N MET A 1 -7.51 -5.16 -19.49
CA MET A 1 -8.37 -5.39 -18.32
C MET A 1 -7.53 -5.51 -17.07
N ILE A 2 -7.87 -4.72 -16.08
CA ILE A 2 -7.18 -4.73 -14.77
C ILE A 2 -7.83 -5.80 -13.89
N GLU A 3 -7.02 -6.62 -13.27
CA GLU A 3 -7.46 -7.67 -12.34
C GLU A 3 -6.72 -7.52 -11.03
N ILE A 4 -7.47 -7.50 -9.93
CA ILE A 4 -6.93 -7.33 -8.58
C ILE A 4 -7.34 -8.54 -7.77
N LYS A 5 -6.36 -9.25 -7.22
CA LYS A 5 -6.58 -10.52 -6.49
C LYS A 5 -5.85 -10.50 -5.17
N GLU A 6 -6.38 -11.21 -4.18
CA GLU A 6 -5.59 -11.53 -3.00
C GLU A 6 -4.29 -12.20 -3.44
N THR A 7 -3.18 -11.73 -2.89
CA THR A 7 -1.87 -12.33 -3.16
C THR A 7 -1.87 -13.77 -2.63
N ASN A 8 -1.39 -14.69 -3.46
CA ASN A 8 -1.24 -16.08 -3.05
C ASN A 8 0.22 -16.52 -3.17
N ILE A 9 0.49 -17.75 -2.78
CA ILE A 9 1.86 -18.29 -2.74
C ILE A 9 2.55 -18.20 -4.11
N LYS A 10 1.80 -18.25 -5.20
CA LYS A 10 2.36 -18.17 -6.56
C LYS A 10 2.81 -16.76 -6.94
N ASP A 11 2.34 -15.75 -6.20
CA ASP A 11 2.64 -14.35 -6.50
C ASP A 11 3.90 -13.84 -5.79
N ILE A 12 4.48 -14.63 -4.88
CA ILE A 12 5.60 -14.19 -4.03
C ILE A 12 6.78 -13.69 -4.85
N ASP A 13 7.12 -14.39 -5.93
CA ASP A 13 8.25 -13.99 -6.79
C ASP A 13 8.00 -12.63 -7.45
N ASN A 14 6.76 -12.33 -7.79
CA ASN A 14 6.37 -11.04 -8.33
C ASN A 14 6.58 -9.94 -7.30
N VAL A 15 6.15 -10.16 -6.07
CA VAL A 15 6.30 -9.19 -4.97
C VAL A 15 7.78 -8.96 -4.67
N GLN A 16 8.57 -10.04 -4.64
CA GLN A 16 10.01 -9.95 -4.42
C GLN A 16 10.68 -9.06 -5.47
N ARG A 17 10.34 -9.24 -6.75
CA ARG A 17 10.86 -8.41 -7.84
C ARG A 17 10.42 -6.95 -7.73
N LEU A 18 9.17 -6.72 -7.34
CA LEU A 18 8.65 -5.37 -7.15
C LEU A 18 9.46 -4.62 -6.07
N TRP A 19 9.68 -5.25 -4.93
CA TRP A 19 10.42 -4.62 -3.83
C TRP A 19 11.90 -4.45 -4.13
N ALA A 20 12.47 -5.30 -4.99
CA ALA A 20 13.87 -5.17 -5.39
C ALA A 20 14.11 -4.01 -6.37
N ASP A 21 13.05 -3.41 -6.90
CA ASP A 21 13.14 -2.30 -7.84
C ASP A 21 13.31 -0.97 -7.09
N GLY A 22 14.46 -0.32 -7.24
CA GLY A 22 14.77 0.94 -6.57
C GLY A 22 13.87 2.09 -6.99
N ASP A 23 13.41 2.11 -8.26
CA ASP A 23 12.46 3.12 -8.72
C ASP A 23 11.11 3.01 -7.99
N VAL A 24 10.68 1.78 -7.69
CA VAL A 24 9.47 1.51 -6.93
C VAL A 24 9.64 1.93 -5.47
N MET A 25 10.78 1.60 -4.87
CA MET A 25 11.01 1.65 -3.42
C MET A 25 11.70 2.92 -2.92
N ARG A 26 12.06 3.83 -3.82
CA ARG A 26 12.87 5.00 -3.43
C ARG A 26 12.17 5.92 -2.42
N PHE A 27 10.86 6.10 -2.52
CA PHE A 27 10.12 6.98 -1.61
C PHE A 27 9.79 6.34 -0.26
N VAL A 28 10.07 5.05 -0.12
CA VAL A 28 9.91 4.34 1.16
C VAL A 28 11.26 3.99 1.80
N GLY A 29 12.33 4.64 1.34
CA GLY A 29 13.63 4.56 1.98
C GLY A 29 14.61 3.58 1.35
N PHE A 30 14.30 2.99 0.18
CA PHE A 30 15.16 2.02 -0.47
C PHE A 30 15.45 2.41 -1.92
N PRO A 31 16.30 3.44 -2.15
CA PRO A 31 16.57 3.91 -3.52
C PRO A 31 17.25 2.88 -4.41
N ASN A 32 17.86 1.84 -3.84
CA ASN A 32 18.47 0.73 -4.58
C ASN A 32 17.63 -0.55 -4.49
N GLY A 33 16.38 -0.45 -4.03
CA GLY A 33 15.49 -1.58 -3.82
C GLY A 33 15.67 -2.26 -2.47
N LEU A 34 14.68 -3.04 -2.08
CA LEU A 34 14.72 -3.88 -0.90
C LEU A 34 14.87 -5.33 -1.35
N HIS A 35 16.04 -5.91 -1.06
CA HIS A 35 16.37 -7.25 -1.52
C HIS A 35 16.11 -8.28 -0.43
N GLN A 36 15.02 -9.01 -0.58
CA GLN A 36 14.60 -10.05 0.35
C GLN A 36 14.98 -11.43 -0.20
N THR A 37 15.33 -12.35 0.68
CA THR A 37 15.54 -13.76 0.31
C THR A 37 14.19 -14.44 0.09
N SER A 38 14.23 -15.59 -0.59
CA SER A 38 13.01 -16.41 -0.77
C SER A 38 12.40 -16.85 0.56
N GLU A 39 13.23 -17.12 1.56
CA GLU A 39 12.76 -17.50 2.89
C GLU A 39 12.09 -16.33 3.62
N GLU A 40 12.68 -15.14 3.52
CA GLU A 40 12.06 -13.93 4.08
C GLU A 40 10.70 -13.65 3.43
N MET A 41 10.58 -13.85 2.12
CA MET A 41 9.32 -13.68 1.40
C MET A 41 8.27 -14.69 1.85
N LYS A 42 8.66 -15.93 2.08
CA LYS A 42 7.74 -16.95 2.60
C LYS A 42 7.23 -16.60 3.98
N GLY A 43 8.12 -16.13 4.86
CA GLY A 43 7.75 -15.68 6.20
C GLY A 43 6.79 -14.50 6.16
N TRP A 44 7.06 -13.54 5.28
CA TRP A 44 6.17 -12.40 5.05
C TRP A 44 4.79 -12.86 4.59
N PHE A 45 4.73 -13.79 3.63
CA PHE A 45 3.44 -14.29 3.13
C PHE A 45 2.66 -15.03 4.21
N GLN A 46 3.33 -15.82 5.04
CA GLN A 46 2.69 -16.49 6.18
C GLN A 46 2.07 -15.47 7.14
N TRP A 47 2.77 -14.37 7.38
CA TRP A 47 2.25 -13.28 8.21
C TRP A 47 0.98 -12.64 7.57
N ILE A 48 1.00 -12.37 6.27
CA ILE A 48 -0.18 -11.88 5.55
C ILE A 48 -1.35 -12.83 5.72
N GLU A 49 -1.14 -14.10 5.38
CA GLU A 49 -2.19 -15.12 5.38
C GLU A 49 -2.79 -15.33 6.76
N SER A 50 -1.94 -15.33 7.79
CA SER A 50 -2.35 -15.55 9.17
C SER A 50 -3.15 -14.39 9.77
N ASN A 51 -3.05 -13.19 9.20
CA ASN A 51 -3.68 -11.99 9.74
C ASN A 51 -4.87 -11.49 8.92
N ARG A 52 -5.22 -12.17 7.84
CA ARG A 52 -6.42 -11.83 7.07
C ARG A 52 -7.66 -12.04 7.93
N PRO A 53 -8.66 -11.17 7.83
CA PRO A 53 -8.80 -9.97 7.02
C PRO A 53 -8.44 -8.66 7.75
N VAL A 54 -7.77 -8.71 8.91
CA VAL A 54 -7.31 -7.50 9.62
C VAL A 54 -6.33 -6.72 8.77
N LEU A 55 -5.54 -7.43 7.97
CA LEU A 55 -4.76 -6.87 6.90
C LEU A 55 -4.97 -7.73 5.65
N ASN A 56 -4.66 -7.16 4.48
CA ASN A 56 -4.61 -7.95 3.26
C ASN A 56 -3.71 -7.31 2.23
N HIS A 57 -3.19 -8.13 1.36
CA HIS A 57 -2.27 -7.75 0.29
C HIS A 57 -2.83 -8.24 -1.02
N TYR A 58 -2.88 -7.33 -2.02
CA TYR A 58 -3.45 -7.62 -3.32
C TYR A 58 -2.40 -7.48 -4.41
N SER A 59 -2.42 -8.42 -5.34
CA SER A 59 -1.60 -8.39 -6.55
C SER A 59 -2.42 -7.83 -7.70
N ILE A 60 -1.83 -6.89 -8.42
CA ILE A 60 -2.50 -6.16 -9.50
C ILE A 60 -1.92 -6.61 -10.83
N PHE A 61 -2.81 -7.02 -11.74
CA PHE A 61 -2.45 -7.48 -13.08
C PHE A 61 -3.18 -6.65 -14.14
N GLU A 62 -2.51 -6.43 -15.25
CA GLU A 62 -3.18 -5.90 -16.46
C GLU A 62 -2.90 -6.88 -17.60
N ASN A 63 -3.97 -7.44 -18.17
CA ASN A 63 -3.88 -8.42 -19.25
C ASN A 63 -2.91 -9.57 -18.92
N GLY A 64 -2.94 -10.03 -17.66
CA GLY A 64 -2.10 -11.12 -17.18
C GLY A 64 -0.70 -10.73 -16.75
N ASN A 65 -0.30 -9.46 -16.93
CA ASN A 65 1.02 -8.97 -16.52
C ASN A 65 0.96 -8.35 -15.13
N TYR A 66 1.85 -8.79 -14.25
CA TYR A 66 1.94 -8.26 -12.89
C TYR A 66 2.41 -6.81 -12.92
N CYS A 67 1.63 -5.91 -12.31
CA CYS A 67 1.87 -4.48 -12.32
C CYS A 67 2.33 -3.93 -10.97
N GLY A 68 1.96 -4.58 -9.88
CA GLY A 68 2.27 -4.08 -8.55
C GLY A 68 1.33 -4.60 -7.49
N GLU A 69 1.24 -3.85 -6.40
CA GLU A 69 0.50 -4.26 -5.21
C GLU A 69 -0.28 -3.13 -4.58
N SER A 70 -1.36 -3.50 -3.87
CA SER A 70 -2.00 -2.63 -2.89
C SER A 70 -2.18 -3.41 -1.59
N PHE A 71 -2.32 -2.67 -0.47
CA PHE A 71 -2.29 -3.27 0.85
C PHE A 71 -3.07 -2.40 1.82
N TYR A 72 -3.72 -3.04 2.81
CA TYR A 72 -4.23 -2.32 3.97
C TYR A 72 -3.92 -3.10 5.25
N GLU A 73 -3.79 -2.38 6.34
CA GLU A 73 -3.67 -2.97 7.68
C GLU A 73 -4.52 -2.16 8.66
N ILE A 74 -5.46 -2.84 9.31
CA ILE A 74 -6.41 -2.23 10.24
C ILE A 74 -5.83 -2.24 11.65
N ASP A 75 -5.83 -1.05 12.28
CA ASP A 75 -5.65 -0.88 13.72
C ASP A 75 -7.05 -0.95 14.33
N GLU A 76 -7.35 -2.07 14.98
CA GLU A 76 -8.70 -2.32 15.52
C GLU A 76 -9.05 -1.37 16.66
N GLU A 77 -8.05 -0.96 17.46
CA GLU A 77 -8.25 -0.03 18.56
C GLU A 77 -8.74 1.33 18.07
N HIS A 78 -8.18 1.81 16.96
CA HIS A 78 -8.49 3.14 16.41
C HIS A 78 -9.43 3.08 15.21
N GLN A 79 -9.82 1.89 14.78
CA GLN A 79 -10.68 1.66 13.61
C GLN A 79 -10.17 2.38 12.36
N SER A 80 -8.85 2.41 12.20
CA SER A 80 -8.18 3.05 11.08
C SER A 80 -7.31 2.04 10.33
N ALA A 81 -7.14 2.22 9.05
CA ALA A 81 -6.31 1.35 8.24
C ALA A 81 -5.24 2.14 7.49
N ALA A 82 -4.00 1.70 7.64
CA ALA A 82 -2.90 2.16 6.80
C ALA A 82 -3.04 1.52 5.43
N LEU A 83 -2.83 2.31 4.38
CA LEU A 83 -2.88 1.85 3.00
C LEU A 83 -1.52 2.02 2.33
N ASP A 84 -1.26 1.18 1.35
CA ASP A 84 -0.07 1.29 0.52
C ASP A 84 -0.39 0.88 -0.91
N ILE A 85 0.32 1.48 -1.86
CA ILE A 85 0.25 1.17 -3.28
C ILE A 85 1.66 1.25 -3.88
N LYS A 86 2.05 0.23 -4.61
CA LYS A 86 3.33 0.22 -5.33
C LYS A 86 3.12 -0.35 -6.72
N LEU A 87 3.62 0.35 -7.72
CA LEU A 87 3.57 -0.08 -9.12
C LEU A 87 4.94 0.00 -9.75
N PHE A 88 5.23 -0.96 -10.62
CA PHE A 88 6.34 -0.82 -11.55
C PHE A 88 6.16 0.43 -12.42
N GLY A 89 7.28 1.01 -12.85
CA GLY A 89 7.24 2.22 -13.66
C GLY A 89 6.42 2.09 -14.94
N PHE A 90 6.47 0.93 -15.60
CA PHE A 90 5.69 0.70 -16.83
C PHE A 90 4.17 0.75 -16.62
N ALA A 91 3.72 0.52 -15.39
CA ALA A 91 2.29 0.48 -15.06
C ALA A 91 1.72 1.83 -14.62
N ARG A 92 2.57 2.86 -14.49
CA ARG A 92 2.15 4.18 -14.02
C ARG A 92 1.45 4.98 -15.12
N GLY A 93 0.57 5.90 -14.69
CA GLY A 93 -0.09 6.84 -15.59
C GLY A 93 -1.24 6.26 -16.42
N ARG A 94 -1.75 5.09 -16.05
CA ARG A 94 -2.81 4.40 -16.81
C ARG A 94 -4.03 4.04 -15.96
N GLY A 95 -4.18 4.66 -14.79
CA GLY A 95 -5.32 4.42 -13.90
C GLY A 95 -5.23 3.16 -13.06
N ILE A 96 -4.13 2.41 -13.15
CA ILE A 96 -3.94 1.15 -12.41
C ILE A 96 -3.81 1.42 -10.91
N ALA A 97 -3.08 2.47 -10.52
CA ALA A 97 -2.95 2.85 -9.11
C ALA A 97 -4.30 3.19 -8.49
N THR A 98 -5.13 3.95 -9.21
CA THR A 98 -6.48 4.30 -8.78
C THR A 98 -7.32 3.05 -8.54
N ALA A 99 -7.29 2.09 -9.48
CA ALA A 99 -8.04 0.85 -9.36
C ALA A 99 -7.58 0.01 -8.16
N GLY A 100 -6.26 -0.17 -8.01
CA GLY A 100 -5.68 -0.97 -6.94
C GLY A 100 -5.93 -0.38 -5.57
N LEU A 101 -5.76 0.93 -5.45
CA LEU A 101 -5.95 1.63 -4.17
C LEU A 101 -7.44 1.68 -3.80
N SER A 102 -8.32 1.96 -4.75
CA SER A 102 -9.78 1.96 -4.52
C SER A 102 -10.27 0.60 -4.03
N PHE A 103 -9.71 -0.48 -4.57
CA PHE A 103 -10.03 -1.83 -4.14
C PHE A 103 -9.64 -2.04 -2.67
N ALA A 104 -8.40 -1.67 -2.30
CA ALA A 104 -7.92 -1.83 -0.92
C ALA A 104 -8.74 -0.95 0.05
N ILE A 105 -9.08 0.28 -0.34
CA ILE A 105 -9.92 1.18 0.46
C ILE A 105 -11.27 0.52 0.77
N LYS A 106 -11.93 0.01 -0.26
CA LYS A 106 -13.23 -0.63 -0.13
C LYS A 106 -13.17 -1.84 0.80
N GLU A 107 -12.14 -2.67 0.65
CA GLU A 107 -11.97 -3.85 1.48
C GLU A 107 -11.65 -3.48 2.94
N ALA A 108 -10.84 -2.45 3.16
CA ALA A 108 -10.55 -1.97 4.51
C ALA A 108 -11.83 -1.50 5.20
N PHE A 109 -12.66 -0.70 4.53
CA PHE A 109 -13.94 -0.26 5.08
C PHE A 109 -14.89 -1.44 5.33
N ARG A 110 -14.94 -2.40 4.41
CA ARG A 110 -15.78 -3.59 4.56
C ARG A 110 -15.37 -4.42 5.78
N ASN A 111 -14.11 -4.42 6.14
CA ASN A 111 -13.56 -5.22 7.23
C ASN A 111 -13.42 -4.45 8.55
N GLY A 112 -14.02 -3.26 8.67
CA GLY A 112 -14.18 -2.58 9.95
C GLY A 112 -13.44 -1.25 10.11
N ALA A 113 -12.66 -0.81 9.14
CA ALA A 113 -12.05 0.51 9.21
C ALA A 113 -13.11 1.60 9.04
N GLU A 114 -13.01 2.67 9.83
CA GLU A 114 -13.83 3.87 9.68
C GLU A 114 -13.04 4.98 8.98
N ILE A 115 -11.72 4.90 9.04
CA ILE A 115 -10.78 5.82 8.42
C ILE A 115 -9.71 5.00 7.72
N VAL A 116 -9.32 5.41 6.52
CA VAL A 116 -8.12 4.90 5.85
C VAL A 116 -7.14 6.06 5.69
N TRP A 117 -5.84 5.77 5.76
CA TRP A 117 -4.83 6.81 5.71
C TRP A 117 -3.58 6.39 4.96
N VAL A 118 -2.87 7.39 4.49
CA VAL A 118 -1.58 7.24 3.79
C VAL A 118 -0.61 8.27 4.34
N ASP A 119 0.69 7.97 4.22
CA ASP A 119 1.74 8.89 4.69
C ASP A 119 2.81 9.09 3.60
N PRO A 120 2.44 9.72 2.48
CA PRO A 120 3.39 9.88 1.37
C PRO A 120 4.58 10.77 1.74
N ASN A 121 5.71 10.47 1.11
CA ASN A 121 6.87 11.36 1.12
C ASN A 121 6.47 12.69 0.45
N PRO A 122 6.79 13.86 1.05
CA PRO A 122 6.42 15.16 0.46
C PRO A 122 6.92 15.37 -0.98
N GLU A 123 8.00 14.69 -1.35
CA GLU A 123 8.57 14.78 -2.71
C GLU A 123 7.82 13.91 -3.71
N ASN A 124 7.00 12.98 -3.25
CA ASN A 124 6.20 12.12 -4.12
C ASN A 124 4.92 12.83 -4.54
N THR A 125 5.08 13.84 -5.40
CA THR A 125 3.97 14.69 -5.83
C THR A 125 2.89 13.95 -6.60
N LYS A 126 3.26 12.90 -7.33
CA LYS A 126 2.30 12.06 -8.08
C LYS A 126 1.38 11.28 -7.14
N ALA A 127 1.94 10.70 -6.09
CA ALA A 127 1.16 9.98 -5.08
C ALA A 127 0.22 10.92 -4.34
N ILE A 128 0.71 12.10 -3.93
CA ILE A 128 -0.10 13.10 -3.24
C ILE A 128 -1.28 13.52 -4.12
N ALA A 129 -1.04 13.77 -5.41
CA ALA A 129 -2.09 14.13 -6.35
C ALA A 129 -3.14 13.00 -6.50
N LEU A 130 -2.68 11.75 -6.56
CA LEU A 130 -3.57 10.59 -6.61
C LEU A 130 -4.48 10.53 -5.39
N TYR A 131 -3.91 10.66 -4.19
CA TYR A 131 -4.68 10.60 -2.95
C TYR A 131 -5.70 11.72 -2.87
N LYS A 132 -5.33 12.95 -3.28
CA LYS A 132 -6.28 14.08 -3.34
C LYS A 132 -7.44 13.79 -4.28
N ARG A 133 -7.16 13.22 -5.45
CA ARG A 133 -8.22 12.86 -6.41
C ARG A 133 -9.18 11.82 -5.84
N LEU A 134 -8.69 10.93 -4.98
CA LEU A 134 -9.52 9.92 -4.33
C LEU A 134 -10.30 10.46 -3.12
N GLY A 135 -10.08 11.72 -2.75
CA GLY A 135 -10.80 12.37 -1.66
C GLY A 135 -10.06 12.41 -0.33
N PHE A 136 -8.81 11.97 -0.28
CA PHE A 136 -8.00 12.09 0.93
C PHE A 136 -7.72 13.55 1.25
N GLN A 137 -7.78 13.88 2.52
CA GLN A 137 -7.49 15.22 3.03
C GLN A 137 -6.24 15.20 3.88
N GLN A 138 -5.36 16.18 3.67
CA GLN A 138 -4.16 16.32 4.49
C GLN A 138 -4.55 16.86 5.86
N LYS A 139 -4.04 16.22 6.90
CA LYS A 139 -4.28 16.60 8.31
C LYS A 139 -3.00 16.39 9.12
N ALA A 140 -3.02 16.87 10.36
CA ALA A 140 -1.97 16.55 11.31
C ALA A 140 -2.01 15.06 11.65
N PHE A 141 -0.84 14.48 11.90
CA PHE A 141 -0.78 13.08 12.36
C PHE A 141 -1.54 12.91 13.66
N PRO A 142 -2.41 11.89 13.77
CA PRO A 142 -3.00 11.52 15.06
C PRO A 142 -1.90 11.15 16.05
N ALA A 143 -2.12 11.42 17.33
CA ALA A 143 -1.12 11.19 18.36
C ALA A 143 -0.61 9.75 18.38
N TYR A 144 -1.48 8.76 18.16
CA TYR A 144 -1.10 7.35 18.20
C TYR A 144 -0.17 6.92 17.04
N LEU A 145 -0.07 7.75 16.00
CA LEU A 145 0.84 7.49 14.86
C LEU A 145 2.17 8.25 14.98
N ILE A 146 2.32 9.07 16.03
CA ILE A 146 3.55 9.84 16.25
C ILE A 146 4.50 9.02 17.09
N SER A 147 5.73 8.80 16.61
CA SER A 147 6.80 8.17 17.35
C SER A 147 7.75 9.25 17.91
N GLU A 148 8.05 9.20 19.21
CA GLU A 148 8.97 10.15 19.83
C GLU A 148 10.38 10.06 19.26
N ASP A 149 10.75 8.90 18.72
CA ASP A 149 12.10 8.61 18.22
C ASP A 149 12.29 8.87 16.73
N LYS A 150 11.28 9.36 16.03
CA LYS A 150 11.34 9.58 14.58
C LYS A 150 10.89 10.97 14.19
N GLU A 151 11.72 11.65 13.38
CA GLU A 151 11.29 12.84 12.69
C GLU A 151 10.18 12.45 11.70
N GLN A 152 9.07 13.18 11.74
CA GLN A 152 7.95 12.97 10.82
C GLN A 152 8.26 13.67 9.49
N ASN A 153 8.93 12.95 8.58
CA ASN A 153 9.29 13.46 7.25
C ASN A 153 8.24 13.21 6.19
N SER A 154 7.07 12.69 6.59
CA SER A 154 5.97 12.39 5.68
C SER A 154 4.77 13.28 5.94
N ILE A 155 3.84 13.28 4.99
CA ILE A 155 2.56 13.95 5.09
C ILE A 155 1.53 12.91 5.52
N TYR A 156 0.59 13.28 6.37
CA TYR A 156 -0.55 12.42 6.72
C TYR A 156 -1.79 12.86 5.95
N MET A 157 -2.45 11.91 5.31
CA MET A 157 -3.71 12.15 4.59
C MET A 157 -4.69 11.05 4.93
N GLU A 158 -5.96 11.41 5.13
CA GLU A 158 -6.99 10.44 5.49
C GLU A 158 -8.26 10.59 4.67
N LEU A 159 -9.00 9.50 4.60
CA LEU A 159 -10.33 9.42 3.98
C LEU A 159 -11.26 8.69 4.94
N CYS A 160 -12.39 9.33 5.27
CA CYS A 160 -13.39 8.74 6.14
C CYS A 160 -14.40 7.92 5.35
N LYS A 161 -14.91 6.88 5.98
CA LYS A 161 -16.01 6.07 5.44
C LYS A 161 -17.28 6.90 5.37
N HIS A 162 -18.02 6.78 4.28
CA HIS A 162 -19.30 7.45 4.08
C HIS A 162 -20.48 6.54 4.35
#